data_da2bd9ff4986450d0ade28f4230db913
#
_entry.id   da2bd9ff4986450d0ade28f4230db913
#
_cell.length_a   1.000
_cell.length_b   1.000
_cell.length_c   1.000
_cell.angle_alpha   90.00
_cell.angle_beta   90.00
_cell.angle_gamma   90.00
#
_symmetry.space_group_name_H-M   'P 1'
#
loop_
_entity.id
_entity.type
_entity.pdbx_description
1 polymer ?
#
loop_
_entity_poly.entity_id
_entity_poly.type
_entity_poly.pdbx_seq_one_letter_code
_entity_poly.pdbx_strand_id
1 'polypeptide(L)'
;MQVGLLAPQGWKGEYDGWHAADAWARTVELAEDAEALGFESLWVFDHFHTVPEPTDEITFESFSVLAALAMATRRVRLGHMVVCTGFRNPALTAKLSSTIDVISGGRFELGIGAGWKEDEWRAYGYGFPSLTERLDALGDHLAVITAMFGPGRATVEGRLAHVRGAVNVPKGIQERIPIIVGGNGRQRTAGYAVKYADELNYVFLEPKQIATRMAEVRARCEAEGRDPATLRFSLYELDEAVRHAGQERIDRLASFAEIGLDRLVAFPGRWSPTTEAQASFAEDCRAAGISLAAPAPLAAR
;
A
#
# COMPACT_ATOMS: atom_id res chain seq x y z
N MET A 1 10.36 11.02 -8.51
CA MET A 1 9.71 10.23 -7.43
C MET A 1 8.22 10.55 -7.40
N GLN A 2 7.35 9.55 -7.36
CA GLN A 2 5.90 9.72 -7.14
C GLN A 2 5.61 9.85 -5.65
N VAL A 3 4.48 10.50 -5.29
CA VAL A 3 4.07 10.65 -3.88
C VAL A 3 2.62 10.22 -3.71
N GLY A 4 2.41 9.27 -2.80
CA GLY A 4 1.09 8.84 -2.35
C GLY A 4 0.84 9.22 -0.90
N LEU A 5 -0.42 9.26 -0.50
CA LEU A 5 -0.84 9.50 0.88
C LEU A 5 -1.55 8.28 1.45
N LEU A 6 -1.44 8.12 2.77
CA LEU A 6 -2.34 7.25 3.51
C LEU A 6 -3.68 7.95 3.70
N ALA A 7 -4.76 7.28 3.32
CA ALA A 7 -6.09 7.72 3.66
C ALA A 7 -6.38 7.38 5.14
N PRO A 8 -6.98 8.29 5.91
CA PRO A 8 -7.31 8.01 7.29
C PRO A 8 -8.38 6.92 7.40
N GLN A 9 -8.18 5.99 8.33
CA GLN A 9 -9.07 4.85 8.59
C GLN A 9 -9.47 4.70 10.05
N GLY A 10 -8.85 5.49 10.96
CA GLY A 10 -8.97 5.36 12.41
C GLY A 10 -7.90 4.48 13.07
N TRP A 11 -7.07 3.77 12.29
CA TRP A 11 -6.06 2.86 12.84
C TRP A 11 -5.05 3.51 13.78
N LYS A 12 -4.75 4.79 13.59
CA LYS A 12 -3.83 5.59 14.43
C LYS A 12 -4.55 6.50 15.42
N GLY A 13 -5.85 6.29 15.65
CA GLY A 13 -6.68 7.13 16.50
C GLY A 13 -7.13 8.42 15.82
N GLU A 14 -7.09 8.48 14.47
CA GLU A 14 -7.49 9.68 13.71
C GLU A 14 -8.94 10.08 13.97
N TYR A 15 -9.75 9.15 14.40
CA TYR A 15 -11.19 9.32 14.61
C TYR A 15 -11.66 9.03 16.02
N ASP A 16 -10.73 9.08 17.01
CA ASP A 16 -11.07 8.85 18.41
C ASP A 16 -12.18 9.81 18.87
N GLY A 17 -13.28 9.24 19.36
CA GLY A 17 -14.45 10.00 19.80
C GLY A 17 -15.36 10.54 18.69
N TRP A 18 -15.10 10.23 17.41
CA TRP A 18 -15.94 10.67 16.29
C TRP A 18 -17.19 9.80 16.14
N HIS A 19 -18.23 10.39 15.56
CA HIS A 19 -19.35 9.61 15.03
C HIS A 19 -18.93 8.96 13.71
N ALA A 20 -19.25 7.66 13.51
CA ALA A 20 -18.75 6.88 12.38
C ALA A 20 -19.10 7.46 10.99
N ALA A 21 -20.28 8.08 10.85
CA ALA A 21 -20.69 8.71 9.59
C ALA A 21 -19.85 9.96 9.28
N ASP A 22 -19.49 10.74 10.30
CA ASP A 22 -18.67 11.95 10.13
C ASP A 22 -17.23 11.57 9.82
N ALA A 23 -16.69 10.54 10.48
CA ALA A 23 -15.37 9.97 10.20
C ALA A 23 -15.28 9.48 8.75
N TRP A 24 -16.30 8.77 8.26
CA TRP A 24 -16.36 8.32 6.88
C TRP A 24 -16.42 9.50 5.88
N ALA A 25 -17.27 10.49 6.13
CA ALA A 25 -17.38 11.68 5.30
C ALA A 25 -16.02 12.41 5.21
N ARG A 26 -15.30 12.51 6.33
CA ARG A 26 -13.95 13.10 6.37
C ARG A 26 -12.92 12.29 5.61
N THR A 27 -12.97 10.94 5.67
CA THR A 27 -12.10 10.07 4.86
C THR A 27 -12.28 10.34 3.37
N VAL A 28 -13.53 10.47 2.91
CA VAL A 28 -13.84 10.77 1.51
C VAL A 28 -13.34 12.16 1.11
N GLU A 29 -13.63 13.17 1.91
CA GLU A 29 -13.19 14.55 1.67
C GLU A 29 -11.66 14.63 1.50
N LEU A 30 -10.90 14.04 2.41
CA LEU A 30 -9.44 14.04 2.36
C LEU A 30 -8.88 13.23 1.17
N ALA A 31 -9.58 12.22 0.70
CA ALA A 31 -9.21 11.49 -0.50
C ALA A 31 -9.43 12.34 -1.78
N GLU A 32 -10.52 13.10 -1.85
CA GLU A 32 -10.80 14.05 -2.91
C GLU A 32 -9.78 15.21 -2.93
N ASP A 33 -9.43 15.72 -1.74
CA ASP A 33 -8.41 16.76 -1.58
C ASP A 33 -7.03 16.29 -2.04
N ALA A 34 -6.62 15.07 -1.66
CA ALA A 34 -5.37 14.48 -2.10
C ALA A 34 -5.30 14.37 -3.63
N GLU A 35 -6.39 13.95 -4.26
CA GLU A 35 -6.49 13.90 -5.72
C GLU A 35 -6.42 15.30 -6.35
N ALA A 36 -7.09 16.30 -5.76
CA ALA A 36 -7.07 17.68 -6.24
C ALA A 36 -5.69 18.32 -6.11
N LEU A 37 -4.94 18.02 -5.06
CA LEU A 37 -3.57 18.50 -4.83
C LEU A 37 -2.54 17.86 -5.76
N GLY A 38 -2.90 16.77 -6.45
CA GLY A 38 -2.05 16.11 -7.45
C GLY A 38 -1.24 14.92 -6.92
N PHE A 39 -1.56 14.39 -5.76
CA PHE A 39 -0.95 13.15 -5.28
C PHE A 39 -1.29 11.99 -6.22
N GLU A 40 -0.33 11.06 -6.37
CA GLU A 40 -0.43 9.98 -7.35
C GLU A 40 -1.32 8.84 -6.85
N SER A 41 -1.32 8.56 -5.54
CA SER A 41 -1.99 7.39 -4.99
C SER A 41 -2.47 7.60 -3.57
N LEU A 42 -3.49 6.79 -3.19
CA LEU A 42 -4.02 6.67 -1.84
C LEU A 42 -3.86 5.24 -1.35
N TRP A 43 -3.45 5.10 -0.11
CA TRP A 43 -3.15 3.82 0.51
C TRP A 43 -3.90 3.65 1.82
N VAL A 44 -4.24 2.41 2.15
CA VAL A 44 -4.89 2.05 3.41
C VAL A 44 -4.14 0.91 4.09
N PHE A 45 -4.22 0.86 5.41
CA PHE A 45 -3.70 -0.26 6.20
C PHE A 45 -4.70 -1.41 6.24
N ASP A 46 -4.20 -2.63 6.42
CA ASP A 46 -5.02 -3.82 6.63
C ASP A 46 -5.01 -4.18 8.12
N HIS A 47 -5.67 -3.36 8.92
CA HIS A 47 -5.81 -3.51 10.37
C HIS A 47 -7.28 -3.42 10.78
N PHE A 48 -7.63 -4.02 11.92
CA PHE A 48 -9.00 -4.16 12.41
C PHE A 48 -9.28 -3.33 13.67
N HIS A 49 -8.24 -2.88 14.37
CA HIS A 49 -8.33 -2.05 15.57
C HIS A 49 -7.18 -1.06 15.65
N THR A 50 -7.27 -0.12 16.56
CA THR A 50 -6.28 0.94 16.76
C THR A 50 -4.92 0.44 17.22
N VAL A 51 -3.88 1.27 17.04
CA VAL A 51 -2.51 1.08 17.57
C VAL A 51 -2.06 2.31 18.34
N PRO A 52 -1.15 2.15 19.34
CA PRO A 52 -0.40 0.93 19.70
C PRO A 52 -1.25 -0.14 20.40
N GLU A 53 -2.28 0.25 21.13
CA GLU A 53 -3.19 -0.63 21.86
C GLU A 53 -4.58 -0.66 21.18
N PRO A 54 -5.29 -1.80 21.23
CA PRO A 54 -6.67 -1.86 20.78
C PRO A 54 -7.57 -1.00 21.67
N THR A 55 -8.40 -0.18 21.04
CA THR A 55 -9.44 0.61 21.71
C THR A 55 -10.78 0.33 21.05
N ASP A 56 -11.89 0.77 21.68
CA ASP A 56 -13.25 0.68 21.11
C ASP A 56 -13.52 1.80 20.09
N GLU A 57 -12.49 2.36 19.48
CA GLU A 57 -12.55 3.45 18.53
C GLU A 57 -12.62 2.93 17.06
N ILE A 58 -13.03 3.81 16.18
CA ILE A 58 -13.27 3.51 14.77
C ILE A 58 -11.99 2.99 14.09
N THR A 59 -12.10 1.84 13.40
CA THR A 59 -11.13 1.39 12.42
C THR A 59 -11.89 0.76 11.23
N PHE A 60 -11.88 1.42 10.08
CA PHE A 60 -12.58 0.95 8.88
C PHE A 60 -11.83 -0.18 8.18
N GLU A 61 -12.57 -1.20 7.68
CA GLU A 61 -12.01 -2.34 6.96
C GLU A 61 -11.47 -1.93 5.58
N SER A 62 -10.28 -2.39 5.25
CA SER A 62 -9.44 -1.89 4.16
C SER A 62 -10.01 -2.07 2.75
N PHE A 63 -10.54 -3.25 2.40
CA PHE A 63 -11.10 -3.50 1.06
C PHE A 63 -12.40 -2.73 0.84
N SER A 64 -13.22 -2.60 1.87
CA SER A 64 -14.45 -1.81 1.84
C SER A 64 -14.14 -0.33 1.62
N VAL A 65 -13.15 0.21 2.32
CA VAL A 65 -12.67 1.59 2.14
C VAL A 65 -12.20 1.82 0.72
N LEU A 66 -11.32 0.96 0.18
CA LEU A 66 -10.80 1.14 -1.18
C LEU A 66 -11.87 1.03 -2.25
N ALA A 67 -12.84 0.14 -2.11
CA ALA A 67 -13.97 0.05 -3.04
C ALA A 67 -14.81 1.34 -3.04
N ALA A 68 -15.03 1.94 -1.87
CA ALA A 68 -15.77 3.18 -1.76
C ALA A 68 -14.96 4.39 -2.27
N LEU A 69 -13.66 4.48 -1.94
CA LEU A 69 -12.78 5.53 -2.46
C LEU A 69 -12.59 5.43 -3.98
N ALA A 70 -12.67 4.22 -4.56
CA ALA A 70 -12.67 4.04 -6.01
C ALA A 70 -13.84 4.76 -6.70
N MET A 71 -14.98 4.86 -6.02
CA MET A 71 -16.15 5.60 -6.53
C MET A 71 -16.07 7.10 -6.26
N ALA A 72 -15.41 7.52 -5.17
CA ALA A 72 -15.26 8.92 -4.79
C ALA A 72 -14.20 9.65 -5.62
N THR A 73 -13.15 8.96 -6.04
CA THR A 73 -12.00 9.51 -6.78
C THR A 73 -12.03 9.14 -8.28
N ARG A 74 -11.20 9.79 -9.10
CA ARG A 74 -11.19 9.58 -10.58
C ARG A 74 -9.81 9.24 -11.14
N ARG A 75 -8.72 9.69 -10.51
CA ARG A 75 -7.36 9.61 -11.07
C ARG A 75 -6.36 8.93 -10.16
N VAL A 76 -6.43 9.18 -8.84
CA VAL A 76 -5.47 8.59 -7.90
C VAL A 76 -5.53 7.07 -7.95
N ARG A 77 -4.39 6.44 -7.92
CA ARG A 77 -4.29 5.00 -7.73
C ARG A 77 -4.66 4.64 -6.29
N LEU A 78 -5.10 3.43 -6.08
CA LEU A 78 -5.65 2.97 -4.80
C LEU A 78 -5.00 1.65 -4.40
N GLY A 79 -4.50 1.54 -3.19
CA GLY A 79 -3.84 0.32 -2.78
C GLY A 79 -3.77 0.08 -1.27
N HIS A 80 -3.29 -1.09 -0.92
CA HIS A 80 -3.03 -1.46 0.47
C HIS A 80 -1.55 -1.28 0.82
N MET A 81 -1.27 -0.83 2.05
CA MET A 81 0.07 -0.66 2.60
C MET A 81 0.23 -1.40 3.94
N VAL A 82 0.19 -2.71 3.94
CA VAL A 82 -0.07 -3.73 2.93
C VAL A 82 -1.06 -4.77 3.48
N VAL A 83 -1.74 -5.54 2.61
CA VAL A 83 -2.61 -6.65 3.03
C VAL A 83 -1.82 -7.66 3.86
N CYS A 84 -2.37 -8.05 5.01
CA CYS A 84 -1.84 -9.15 5.82
C CYS A 84 -2.30 -10.50 5.23
N THR A 85 -1.35 -11.31 4.75
CA THR A 85 -1.64 -12.63 4.17
C THR A 85 -2.46 -13.53 5.07
N GLY A 86 -2.29 -13.44 6.38
CA GLY A 86 -2.98 -14.32 7.31
C GLY A 86 -4.45 -14.03 7.54
N PHE A 87 -4.94 -12.87 7.11
CA PHE A 87 -6.33 -12.46 7.38
C PHE A 87 -7.33 -12.95 6.33
N ARG A 88 -6.86 -13.38 5.14
CA ARG A 88 -7.76 -13.80 4.04
C ARG A 88 -7.18 -14.95 3.23
N ASN A 89 -8.06 -15.76 2.67
CA ASN A 89 -7.68 -16.75 1.66
C ASN A 89 -7.15 -16.02 0.40
N PRO A 90 -6.03 -16.44 -0.21
CA PRO A 90 -5.44 -15.75 -1.37
C PRO A 90 -6.36 -15.70 -2.60
N ALA A 91 -7.21 -16.71 -2.79
CA ALA A 91 -8.17 -16.68 -3.89
C ALA A 91 -9.25 -15.60 -3.67
N LEU A 92 -9.67 -15.39 -2.42
CA LEU A 92 -10.57 -14.29 -2.08
C LEU A 92 -9.86 -12.93 -2.27
N THR A 93 -8.61 -12.80 -1.84
CA THR A 93 -7.81 -11.58 -2.04
C THR A 93 -7.70 -11.25 -3.54
N ALA A 94 -7.38 -12.22 -4.39
CA ALA A 94 -7.34 -12.01 -5.83
C ALA A 94 -8.70 -11.59 -6.41
N LYS A 95 -9.79 -12.19 -5.92
CA LYS A 95 -11.14 -11.86 -6.35
C LYS A 95 -11.56 -10.45 -5.98
N LEU A 96 -11.29 -10.03 -4.73
CA LEU A 96 -11.53 -8.67 -4.24
C LEU A 96 -10.71 -7.66 -5.06
N SER A 97 -9.42 -7.92 -5.26
CA SER A 97 -8.52 -7.07 -6.04
C SER A 97 -9.03 -6.85 -7.47
N SER A 98 -9.39 -7.92 -8.18
CA SER A 98 -9.94 -7.81 -9.54
C SER A 98 -11.27 -7.05 -9.58
N THR A 99 -12.09 -7.19 -8.55
CA THR A 99 -13.36 -6.47 -8.45
C THR A 99 -13.13 -4.97 -8.23
N ILE A 100 -12.24 -4.60 -7.31
CA ILE A 100 -11.91 -3.18 -7.06
C ILE A 100 -11.20 -2.58 -8.28
N ASP A 101 -10.39 -3.35 -8.98
CA ASP A 101 -9.78 -2.88 -10.22
C ASP A 101 -10.82 -2.48 -11.26
N VAL A 102 -11.88 -3.27 -11.44
CA VAL A 102 -13.01 -2.92 -12.31
C VAL A 102 -13.74 -1.67 -11.80
N ILE A 103 -14.08 -1.62 -10.49
CA ILE A 103 -14.78 -0.47 -9.90
C ILE A 103 -13.97 0.82 -10.06
N SER A 104 -12.66 0.75 -9.87
CA SER A 104 -11.76 1.90 -9.96
C SER A 104 -11.42 2.32 -11.39
N GLY A 105 -11.80 1.54 -12.42
CA GLY A 105 -11.40 1.80 -13.81
C GLY A 105 -9.91 1.55 -14.05
N GLY A 106 -9.32 0.52 -13.41
CA GLY A 106 -7.91 0.12 -13.61
C GLY A 106 -6.91 0.92 -12.75
N ARG A 107 -7.32 1.43 -11.59
CA ARG A 107 -6.44 2.19 -10.68
C ARG A 107 -5.96 1.42 -9.45
N PHE A 108 -6.37 0.18 -9.28
CA PHE A 108 -6.05 -0.61 -8.09
C PHE A 108 -4.63 -1.18 -8.13
N GLU A 109 -3.96 -1.24 -6.98
CA GLU A 109 -2.68 -1.89 -6.74
C GLU A 109 -2.76 -2.76 -5.48
N LEU A 110 -2.28 -3.99 -5.54
CA LEU A 110 -2.30 -4.91 -4.40
C LEU A 110 -0.98 -4.87 -3.64
N GLY A 111 -0.93 -4.15 -2.53
CA GLY A 111 0.15 -4.30 -1.57
C GLY A 111 -0.09 -5.51 -0.65
N ILE A 112 0.92 -6.35 -0.41
CA ILE A 112 0.79 -7.58 0.38
C ILE A 112 2.07 -7.87 1.18
N GLY A 113 1.90 -8.39 2.39
CA GLY A 113 3.00 -8.71 3.30
C GLY A 113 2.65 -9.83 4.27
N ALA A 114 3.65 -10.31 5.02
CA ALA A 114 3.52 -11.46 5.91
C ALA A 114 2.71 -11.19 7.20
N GLY A 115 2.39 -9.92 7.50
CA GLY A 115 1.76 -9.53 8.76
C GLY A 115 2.74 -9.49 9.95
N TRP A 116 2.42 -8.69 10.97
CA TRP A 116 3.33 -8.46 12.11
C TRP A 116 2.61 -8.29 13.45
N LYS A 117 1.37 -7.78 13.49
CA LYS A 117 0.67 -7.37 14.72
C LYS A 117 0.00 -8.57 15.39
N GLU A 118 0.73 -9.19 16.34
CA GLU A 118 0.36 -10.47 17.00
C GLU A 118 -0.96 -10.40 17.76
N ASP A 119 -1.20 -9.32 18.49
CA ASP A 119 -2.42 -9.13 19.29
C ASP A 119 -3.67 -9.16 18.41
N GLU A 120 -3.61 -8.50 17.26
CA GLU A 120 -4.69 -8.45 16.28
C GLU A 120 -4.97 -9.85 15.67
N TRP A 121 -3.93 -10.57 15.26
CA TRP A 121 -4.08 -11.93 14.78
C TRP A 121 -4.78 -12.83 15.80
N ARG A 122 -4.39 -12.74 17.06
CA ARG A 122 -4.98 -13.55 18.14
C ARG A 122 -6.39 -13.14 18.47
N ALA A 123 -6.67 -11.83 18.55
CA ALA A 123 -7.99 -11.29 18.87
C ALA A 123 -9.05 -11.72 17.85
N TYR A 124 -8.68 -11.79 16.56
CA TYR A 124 -9.59 -12.18 15.47
C TYR A 124 -9.55 -13.66 15.12
N GLY A 125 -8.89 -14.51 15.93
CA GLY A 125 -8.93 -15.97 15.80
C GLY A 125 -8.02 -16.57 14.74
N TYR A 126 -7.09 -15.80 14.17
CA TYR A 126 -6.13 -16.29 13.17
C TYR A 126 -4.93 -17.02 13.77
N GLY A 127 -4.78 -17.04 15.11
CA GLY A 127 -3.55 -17.49 15.76
C GLY A 127 -2.41 -16.50 15.51
N PHE A 128 -1.17 -16.96 15.62
CA PHE A 128 0.01 -16.20 15.18
C PHE A 128 1.16 -17.17 14.89
N PRO A 129 1.28 -17.63 13.64
CA PRO A 129 2.35 -18.53 13.23
C PRO A 129 3.74 -17.88 13.37
N SER A 130 4.78 -18.69 13.39
CA SER A 130 6.16 -18.19 13.38
C SER A 130 6.43 -17.30 12.16
N LEU A 131 7.42 -16.43 12.23
CA LEU A 131 7.82 -15.58 11.09
C LEU A 131 8.14 -16.43 9.85
N THR A 132 8.75 -17.59 10.03
CA THR A 132 9.06 -18.52 8.93
C THR A 132 7.79 -18.99 8.24
N GLU A 133 6.80 -19.43 9.00
CA GLU A 133 5.51 -19.90 8.45
C GLU A 133 4.73 -18.77 7.80
N ARG A 134 4.72 -17.57 8.37
CA ARG A 134 4.08 -16.40 7.75
C ARG A 134 4.75 -16.01 6.41
N LEU A 135 6.07 -16.11 6.33
CA LEU A 135 6.81 -15.88 5.08
C LEU A 135 6.60 -17.02 4.08
N ASP A 136 6.46 -18.29 4.53
CA ASP A 136 6.05 -19.40 3.64
C ASP A 136 4.66 -19.16 3.06
N ALA A 137 3.72 -18.75 3.92
CA ALA A 137 2.36 -18.39 3.51
C ALA A 137 2.35 -17.25 2.48
N LEU A 138 3.17 -16.21 2.69
CA LEU A 138 3.30 -15.10 1.72
C LEU A 138 3.73 -15.61 0.34
N GLY A 139 4.68 -16.55 0.27
CA GLY A 139 5.13 -17.16 -0.98
C GLY A 139 4.01 -17.92 -1.70
N ASP A 140 3.28 -18.77 -0.97
CA ASP A 140 2.14 -19.53 -1.52
C ASP A 140 0.99 -18.60 -1.94
N HIS A 141 0.69 -17.55 -1.16
CA HIS A 141 -0.33 -16.55 -1.48
C HIS A 141 0.02 -15.79 -2.77
N LEU A 142 1.27 -15.35 -2.92
CA LEU A 142 1.73 -14.68 -4.13
C LEU A 142 1.60 -15.58 -5.36
N ALA A 143 1.94 -16.86 -5.23
CA ALA A 143 1.77 -17.84 -6.33
C ALA A 143 0.30 -17.99 -6.74
N VAL A 144 -0.62 -18.13 -5.77
CA VAL A 144 -2.06 -18.25 -6.03
C VAL A 144 -2.60 -16.95 -6.65
N ILE A 145 -2.30 -15.79 -6.07
CA ILE A 145 -2.79 -14.48 -6.56
C ILE A 145 -2.32 -14.22 -7.99
N THR A 146 -1.02 -14.43 -8.25
CA THR A 146 -0.46 -14.26 -9.60
C THR A 146 -1.13 -15.19 -10.62
N ALA A 147 -1.33 -16.45 -10.27
CA ALA A 147 -2.03 -17.41 -11.14
C ALA A 147 -3.49 -17.00 -11.38
N MET A 148 -4.18 -16.48 -10.38
CA MET A 148 -5.56 -16.00 -10.50
C MET A 148 -5.69 -14.70 -11.29
N PHE A 149 -4.70 -13.83 -11.31
CA PHE A 149 -4.66 -12.66 -12.20
C PHE A 149 -4.36 -13.05 -13.66
N GLY A 150 -3.65 -14.15 -13.87
CA GLY A 150 -3.34 -14.68 -15.19
C GLY A 150 -4.57 -15.21 -15.97
N PRO A 151 -4.41 -15.61 -17.24
CA PRO A 151 -5.50 -16.09 -18.08
C PRO A 151 -6.07 -17.44 -17.60
N GLY A 152 -7.32 -17.73 -17.95
CA GLY A 152 -7.95 -19.02 -17.69
C GLY A 152 -8.28 -19.27 -16.21
N ARG A 153 -8.32 -20.56 -15.85
CA ARG A 153 -8.54 -21.04 -14.47
C ARG A 153 -7.22 -21.32 -13.78
N ALA A 154 -7.09 -20.87 -12.54
CA ALA A 154 -5.87 -21.06 -11.76
C ALA A 154 -5.84 -22.43 -11.08
N THR A 155 -4.70 -23.12 -11.20
CA THR A 155 -4.37 -24.30 -10.40
C THR A 155 -2.96 -24.12 -9.87
N VAL A 156 -2.81 -24.10 -8.55
CA VAL A 156 -1.54 -23.93 -7.83
C VAL A 156 -1.52 -24.91 -6.68
N GLU A 157 -0.47 -25.69 -6.55
CA GLU A 157 -0.22 -26.56 -5.41
C GLU A 157 0.81 -25.89 -4.51
N GLY A 158 0.40 -25.49 -3.31
CA GLY A 158 1.25 -24.91 -2.28
C GLY A 158 0.99 -25.63 -0.94
N ARG A 159 1.92 -25.53 -0.02
CA ARG A 159 1.82 -26.18 1.29
C ARG A 159 0.80 -25.52 2.20
N LEU A 160 0.74 -24.20 2.19
CA LEU A 160 -0.11 -23.37 3.07
C LEU A 160 -1.29 -22.74 2.33
N ALA A 161 -1.19 -22.62 1.00
CA ALA A 161 -2.30 -22.18 0.17
C ALA A 161 -2.27 -22.87 -1.19
N HIS A 162 -3.44 -23.30 -1.67
CA HIS A 162 -3.59 -23.95 -2.97
C HIS A 162 -4.95 -23.63 -3.58
N VAL A 163 -5.04 -23.75 -4.90
CA VAL A 163 -6.30 -23.64 -5.64
C VAL A 163 -6.32 -24.66 -6.79
N ARG A 164 -7.51 -25.15 -7.14
CA ARG A 164 -7.68 -26.10 -8.23
C ARG A 164 -8.82 -25.68 -9.14
N GLY A 165 -8.50 -25.28 -10.36
CA GLY A 165 -9.46 -24.80 -11.35
C GLY A 165 -10.20 -23.53 -10.92
N ALA A 166 -9.61 -22.71 -10.08
CA ALA A 166 -10.24 -21.50 -9.53
C ALA A 166 -10.55 -20.48 -10.63
N VAL A 167 -11.75 -19.92 -10.57
CA VAL A 167 -12.24 -18.93 -11.53
C VAL A 167 -12.12 -17.53 -10.94
N ASN A 168 -11.42 -16.65 -11.66
CA ASN A 168 -11.36 -15.22 -11.37
C ASN A 168 -11.89 -14.42 -12.56
N VAL A 169 -13.19 -14.19 -12.59
CA VAL A 169 -13.89 -13.38 -13.61
C VAL A 169 -14.79 -12.39 -12.87
N PRO A 170 -14.68 -11.06 -13.13
CA PRO A 170 -13.75 -10.43 -14.06
C PRO A 170 -12.28 -10.56 -13.62
N LYS A 171 -11.34 -10.44 -14.57
CA LYS A 171 -9.89 -10.45 -14.29
C LYS A 171 -9.34 -9.11 -13.76
N GLY A 172 -10.09 -8.07 -13.87
CA GLY A 172 -9.70 -6.69 -13.76
C GLY A 172 -9.72 -6.01 -15.12
N ILE A 173 -9.42 -4.72 -15.14
CA ILE A 173 -9.33 -3.92 -16.38
C ILE A 173 -7.86 -3.77 -16.79
N GLN A 174 -6.94 -3.66 -15.85
CA GLN A 174 -5.51 -3.61 -16.12
C GLN A 174 -5.05 -4.93 -16.75
N GLU A 175 -4.17 -4.86 -17.73
CA GLU A 175 -3.51 -6.06 -18.28
C GLU A 175 -2.86 -6.89 -17.17
N ARG A 176 -2.28 -6.21 -16.18
CA ARG A 176 -1.76 -6.78 -14.95
C ARG A 176 -2.07 -5.84 -13.79
N ILE A 177 -2.75 -6.34 -12.76
CA ILE A 177 -2.90 -5.63 -11.48
C ILE A 177 -1.53 -5.62 -10.79
N PRO A 178 -0.93 -4.44 -10.51
CA PRO A 178 0.38 -4.38 -9.88
C PRO A 178 0.37 -5.01 -8.48
N ILE A 179 1.42 -5.77 -8.19
CA ILE A 179 1.66 -6.38 -6.88
C ILE A 179 2.82 -5.66 -6.21
N ILE A 180 2.59 -5.14 -5.01
CA ILE A 180 3.60 -4.55 -4.15
C ILE A 180 3.90 -5.51 -3.00
N VAL A 181 5.14 -5.94 -2.84
CA VAL A 181 5.55 -6.74 -1.69
C VAL A 181 6.14 -5.81 -0.63
N GLY A 182 5.56 -5.83 0.58
CA GLY A 182 6.01 -4.98 1.69
C GLY A 182 6.94 -5.70 2.67
N GLY A 183 7.98 -4.99 3.10
CA GLY A 183 8.88 -5.40 4.18
C GLY A 183 10.37 -5.30 3.89
N ASN A 184 11.18 -5.28 4.96
CA ASN A 184 12.62 -5.04 4.91
C ASN A 184 13.47 -6.33 4.81
N GLY A 185 12.88 -7.50 4.61
CA GLY A 185 13.57 -8.78 4.60
C GLY A 185 14.49 -8.96 3.38
N ARG A 186 15.81 -9.10 3.62
CA ARG A 186 16.82 -9.17 2.55
C ARG A 186 16.77 -10.44 1.72
N GLN A 187 16.36 -11.58 2.32
CA GLN A 187 16.39 -12.87 1.65
C GLN A 187 15.04 -13.24 1.07
N ARG A 188 14.04 -13.49 1.92
CA ARG A 188 12.74 -14.03 1.48
C ARG A 188 11.86 -12.95 0.88
N THR A 189 11.66 -11.82 1.57
CA THR A 189 10.83 -10.73 1.07
C THR A 189 11.38 -10.18 -0.24
N ALA A 190 12.68 -9.89 -0.30
CA ALA A 190 13.35 -9.46 -1.54
C ALA A 190 13.23 -10.52 -2.66
N GLY A 191 13.40 -11.81 -2.34
CA GLY A 191 13.20 -12.89 -3.32
C GLY A 191 11.78 -12.99 -3.86
N TYR A 192 10.78 -12.80 -3.00
CA TYR A 192 9.41 -12.75 -3.46
C TYR A 192 9.12 -11.51 -4.32
N ALA A 193 9.71 -10.36 -3.97
CA ALA A 193 9.60 -9.17 -4.81
C ALA A 193 10.22 -9.40 -6.19
N VAL A 194 11.43 -9.96 -6.27
CA VAL A 194 12.10 -10.30 -7.54
C VAL A 194 11.25 -11.26 -8.37
N LYS A 195 10.59 -12.22 -7.76
CA LYS A 195 9.82 -13.24 -8.48
C LYS A 195 8.41 -12.80 -8.89
N TYR A 196 7.71 -12.01 -8.07
CA TYR A 196 6.28 -11.78 -8.24
C TYR A 196 5.87 -10.33 -8.35
N ALA A 197 6.63 -9.39 -7.75
CA ALA A 197 6.17 -8.02 -7.55
C ALA A 197 6.53 -7.07 -8.70
N ASP A 198 5.76 -6.01 -8.81
CA ASP A 198 6.03 -4.83 -9.63
C ASP A 198 6.71 -3.75 -8.81
N GLU A 199 6.59 -3.83 -7.47
CA GLU A 199 7.20 -2.88 -6.53
C GLU A 199 7.59 -3.57 -5.21
N LEU A 200 8.73 -3.20 -4.64
CA LEU A 200 9.15 -3.57 -3.28
C LEU A 200 9.04 -2.34 -2.39
N ASN A 201 8.18 -2.43 -1.37
CA ASN A 201 7.98 -1.37 -0.40
C ASN A 201 8.81 -1.59 0.87
N TYR A 202 9.61 -0.60 1.22
CA TYR A 202 10.35 -0.53 2.49
C TYR A 202 9.59 0.26 3.55
N VAL A 203 9.95 0.07 4.82
CA VAL A 203 9.41 0.82 5.94
C VAL A 203 10.52 1.27 6.89
N PHE A 204 10.47 2.53 7.36
CA PHE A 204 11.36 3.07 8.39
C PHE A 204 12.86 2.88 8.10
N LEU A 205 13.28 3.13 6.88
CA LEU A 205 14.69 3.07 6.48
C LEU A 205 15.20 4.45 6.06
N GLU A 206 16.44 4.71 6.42
CA GLU A 206 17.15 5.91 6.00
C GLU A 206 17.54 5.87 4.50
N PRO A 207 17.65 7.00 3.80
CA PRO A 207 17.95 7.07 2.37
C PRO A 207 19.16 6.21 1.98
N LYS A 208 20.26 6.29 2.74
CA LYS A 208 21.46 5.48 2.49
C LYS A 208 21.21 3.98 2.62
N GLN A 209 20.39 3.57 3.57
CA GLN A 209 20.02 2.16 3.74
C GLN A 209 19.17 1.68 2.56
N ILE A 210 18.21 2.50 2.11
CA ILE A 210 17.36 2.20 0.96
C ILE A 210 18.22 2.05 -0.30
N ALA A 211 19.12 3.00 -0.58
CA ALA A 211 20.02 2.94 -1.73
C ALA A 211 20.84 1.64 -1.77
N THR A 212 21.39 1.22 -0.61
CA THR A 212 22.11 -0.05 -0.48
C THR A 212 21.19 -1.24 -0.79
N ARG A 213 19.96 -1.25 -0.25
CA ARG A 213 18.99 -2.33 -0.47
C ARG A 213 18.51 -2.41 -1.92
N MET A 214 18.28 -1.26 -2.56
CA MET A 214 17.92 -1.19 -3.98
C MET A 214 19.02 -1.81 -4.84
N ALA A 215 20.29 -1.48 -4.57
CA ALA A 215 21.42 -2.07 -5.30
C ALA A 215 21.50 -3.60 -5.12
N GLU A 216 21.35 -4.10 -3.90
CA GLU A 216 21.31 -5.55 -3.61
C GLU A 216 20.19 -6.26 -4.37
N VAL A 217 18.99 -5.66 -4.40
CA VAL A 217 17.82 -6.26 -5.08
C VAL A 217 17.96 -6.19 -6.60
N ARG A 218 18.49 -5.11 -7.14
CA ARG A 218 18.78 -5.00 -8.58
C ARG A 218 19.80 -6.06 -9.04
N ALA A 219 20.88 -6.25 -8.30
CA ALA A 219 21.85 -7.32 -8.58
C ALA A 219 21.22 -8.72 -8.51
N ARG A 220 20.26 -8.92 -7.60
CA ARG A 220 19.49 -10.15 -7.51
C ARG A 220 18.56 -10.35 -8.70
N CYS A 221 17.90 -9.29 -9.18
CA CYS A 221 17.10 -9.36 -10.43
C CYS A 221 17.98 -9.85 -11.58
N GLU A 222 19.15 -9.26 -11.79
CA GLU A 222 20.10 -9.68 -12.85
C GLU A 222 20.50 -11.15 -12.70
N ALA A 223 20.85 -11.58 -11.48
CA ALA A 223 21.24 -12.96 -11.21
C ALA A 223 20.11 -13.98 -11.46
N GLU A 224 18.85 -13.58 -11.27
CA GLU A 224 17.66 -14.39 -11.52
C GLU A 224 17.06 -14.19 -12.94
N GLY A 225 17.74 -13.41 -13.81
CA GLY A 225 17.33 -13.19 -15.21
C GLY A 225 16.15 -12.22 -15.38
N ARG A 226 15.89 -11.38 -14.39
CA ARG A 226 14.88 -10.32 -14.45
C ARG A 226 15.53 -8.98 -14.76
N ASP A 227 14.97 -8.21 -15.69
CA ASP A 227 15.37 -6.81 -15.89
C ASP A 227 15.10 -5.99 -14.63
N PRO A 228 16.14 -5.42 -13.97
CA PRO A 228 15.97 -4.63 -12.75
C PRO A 228 15.07 -3.40 -12.92
N ALA A 229 14.95 -2.86 -14.13
CA ALA A 229 14.11 -1.70 -14.43
C ALA A 229 12.60 -2.01 -14.29
N THR A 230 12.23 -3.31 -14.29
CA THR A 230 10.83 -3.75 -14.12
C THR A 230 10.36 -3.82 -12.66
N LEU A 231 11.27 -3.60 -11.70
CA LEU A 231 10.95 -3.59 -10.28
C LEU A 231 11.15 -2.20 -9.69
N ARG A 232 10.06 -1.57 -9.28
CA ARG A 232 10.08 -0.27 -8.60
C ARG A 232 10.39 -0.44 -7.11
N PHE A 233 10.81 0.66 -6.48
CA PHE A 233 11.08 0.71 -5.05
C PHE A 233 10.31 1.86 -4.41
N SER A 234 9.65 1.57 -3.30
CA SER A 234 8.94 2.59 -2.52
C SER A 234 9.29 2.53 -1.04
N LEU A 235 8.96 3.60 -0.35
CA LEU A 235 9.06 3.72 1.09
C LEU A 235 7.70 4.15 1.66
N TYR A 236 7.26 3.46 2.71
CA TYR A 236 6.26 3.96 3.63
C TYR A 236 6.95 4.73 4.75
N GLU A 237 6.69 6.03 4.84
CA GLU A 237 7.39 6.94 5.75
C GLU A 237 6.44 7.55 6.78
N LEU A 238 6.78 7.37 8.06
CA LEU A 238 6.07 7.95 9.21
C LEU A 238 6.98 8.79 10.10
N ASP A 239 8.20 9.10 9.64
CA ASP A 239 9.15 9.88 10.43
C ASP A 239 8.59 11.24 10.80
N GLU A 240 8.97 11.76 11.96
CA GLU A 240 8.55 13.09 12.41
C GLU A 240 8.98 14.18 11.45
N ALA A 241 10.13 14.03 10.81
CA ALA A 241 10.61 14.98 9.80
C ALA A 241 9.64 15.14 8.62
N VAL A 242 8.90 14.07 8.24
CA VAL A 242 7.89 14.14 7.17
C VAL A 242 6.55 14.70 7.68
N ARG A 243 6.31 14.63 9.00
CA ARG A 243 5.05 15.08 9.60
C ARG A 243 4.98 16.59 9.84
N HIS A 244 6.12 17.26 9.99
CA HIS A 244 6.20 18.70 10.27
C HIS A 244 6.63 19.49 9.03
N ALA A 245 5.91 20.55 8.71
CA ALA A 245 6.26 21.44 7.61
C ALA A 245 7.59 22.16 7.84
N GLY A 246 8.29 22.47 6.75
CA GLY A 246 9.48 23.30 6.78
C GLY A 246 10.71 22.63 6.15
N GLN A 247 11.87 23.25 6.34
CA GLN A 247 13.09 22.89 5.63
C GLN A 247 13.52 21.44 5.88
N GLU A 248 13.40 20.94 7.10
CA GLU A 248 13.75 19.56 7.43
C GLU A 248 12.94 18.54 6.60
N ARG A 249 11.63 18.77 6.42
CA ARG A 249 10.80 17.94 5.56
C ARG A 249 11.20 18.05 4.09
N ILE A 250 11.49 19.24 3.61
CA ILE A 250 11.95 19.47 2.23
C ILE A 250 13.25 18.72 1.96
N ASP A 251 14.22 18.85 2.86
CA ASP A 251 15.53 18.16 2.74
C ASP A 251 15.36 16.63 2.79
N ARG A 252 14.50 16.13 3.67
CA ARG A 252 14.18 14.70 3.76
C ARG A 252 13.54 14.18 2.48
N LEU A 253 12.57 14.88 1.92
CA LEU A 253 11.92 14.53 0.66
C LEU A 253 12.91 14.55 -0.52
N ALA A 254 13.77 15.56 -0.60
CA ALA A 254 14.82 15.66 -1.60
C ALA A 254 15.79 14.48 -1.51
N SER A 255 16.20 14.07 -0.30
CA SER A 255 17.11 12.96 -0.09
C SER A 255 16.57 11.61 -0.61
N PHE A 256 15.27 11.38 -0.53
CA PHE A 256 14.63 10.20 -1.13
C PHE A 256 14.59 10.27 -2.66
N ALA A 257 14.35 11.45 -3.21
CA ALA A 257 14.37 11.65 -4.66
C ALA A 257 15.79 11.45 -5.23
N GLU A 258 16.83 11.96 -4.55
CA GLU A 258 18.24 11.85 -4.95
C GLU A 258 18.75 10.41 -5.05
N ILE A 259 18.29 9.51 -4.17
CA ILE A 259 18.65 8.08 -4.25
C ILE A 259 17.90 7.33 -5.36
N GLY A 260 17.00 7.99 -6.08
CA GLY A 260 16.21 7.37 -7.15
C GLY A 260 15.09 6.47 -6.63
N LEU A 261 14.47 6.81 -5.48
CA LEU A 261 13.26 6.14 -5.00
C LEU A 261 12.12 6.41 -5.98
N ASP A 262 11.33 5.39 -6.34
CA ASP A 262 10.25 5.54 -7.31
C ASP A 262 8.99 6.14 -6.68
N ARG A 263 8.67 5.74 -5.44
CA ARG A 263 7.48 6.24 -4.73
C ARG A 263 7.75 6.42 -3.23
N LEU A 264 7.20 7.50 -2.68
CA LEU A 264 7.06 7.72 -1.25
C LEU A 264 5.59 7.70 -0.88
N VAL A 265 5.23 6.97 0.19
CA VAL A 265 3.89 7.01 0.79
C VAL A 265 3.99 7.60 2.17
N ALA A 266 3.27 8.69 2.43
CA ALA A 266 3.36 9.44 3.67
C ALA A 266 1.98 9.66 4.31
N PHE A 267 2.00 10.01 5.61
CA PHE A 267 0.83 10.45 6.35
C PHE A 267 1.09 11.85 6.93
N PRO A 268 0.81 12.90 6.18
CA PRO A 268 1.01 14.27 6.67
C PRO A 268 0.04 14.58 7.82
N GLY A 269 0.50 15.35 8.83
CA GLY A 269 -0.37 15.86 9.89
C GLY A 269 -0.56 14.96 11.10
N ARG A 270 0.47 14.25 11.56
CA ARG A 270 0.55 13.56 12.87
C ARG A 270 -0.79 12.99 13.41
N TRP A 271 -1.37 12.00 12.73
CA TRP A 271 -2.63 11.30 13.12
C TRP A 271 -3.86 12.22 13.23
N SER A 272 -3.76 13.45 12.75
CA SER A 272 -4.89 14.38 12.60
C SER A 272 -4.87 14.94 11.19
N PRO A 273 -5.23 14.14 10.19
CA PRO A 273 -5.15 14.52 8.79
C PRO A 273 -6.14 15.66 8.52
N THR A 274 -5.62 16.75 7.95
CA THR A 274 -6.42 17.90 7.52
C THR A 274 -6.07 18.26 6.08
N THR A 275 -6.98 18.95 5.41
CA THR A 275 -6.76 19.52 4.07
C THR A 275 -5.51 20.43 4.07
N GLU A 276 -5.32 21.22 5.13
CA GLU A 276 -4.17 22.11 5.26
C GLU A 276 -2.86 21.35 5.41
N ALA A 277 -2.86 20.23 6.14
CA ALA A 277 -1.68 19.37 6.27
C ALA A 277 -1.30 18.73 4.94
N GLN A 278 -2.28 18.28 4.15
CA GLN A 278 -2.03 17.77 2.80
C GLN A 278 -1.55 18.86 1.84
N ALA A 279 -2.14 20.05 1.87
CA ALA A 279 -1.72 21.18 1.05
C ALA A 279 -0.29 21.63 1.37
N SER A 280 0.04 21.77 2.65
CA SER A 280 1.40 22.08 3.11
C SER A 280 2.41 21.00 2.69
N PHE A 281 2.02 19.72 2.74
CA PHE A 281 2.88 18.64 2.28
C PHE A 281 3.11 18.69 0.76
N ALA A 282 2.08 19.02 -0.02
CA ALA A 282 2.19 19.20 -1.46
C ALA A 282 3.12 20.37 -1.84
N GLU A 283 3.08 21.47 -1.07
CA GLU A 283 4.01 22.61 -1.24
C GLU A 283 5.45 22.20 -0.97
N ASP A 284 5.74 21.49 0.11
CA ASP A 284 7.08 21.02 0.44
C ASP A 284 7.59 19.95 -0.54
N CYS A 285 6.71 19.09 -1.08
CA CYS A 285 7.07 18.19 -2.18
C CYS A 285 7.57 18.97 -3.40
N ARG A 286 6.85 20.04 -3.80
CA ARG A 286 7.26 20.89 -4.93
C ARG A 286 8.56 21.63 -4.64
N ALA A 287 8.73 22.16 -3.42
CA ALA A 287 9.98 22.80 -2.97
C ALA A 287 11.18 21.83 -2.98
N ALA A 288 10.95 20.55 -2.70
CA ALA A 288 11.93 19.48 -2.82
C ALA A 288 12.20 19.04 -4.28
N GLY A 289 11.62 19.70 -5.28
CA GLY A 289 11.78 19.34 -6.68
C GLY A 289 10.95 18.15 -7.16
N ILE A 290 9.96 17.71 -6.36
CA ILE A 290 9.09 16.60 -6.71
C ILE A 290 7.87 17.12 -7.46
N SER A 291 7.67 16.62 -8.68
CA SER A 291 6.50 17.00 -9.49
C SER A 291 5.26 16.22 -9.02
N LEU A 292 4.25 16.93 -8.57
CA LEU A 292 2.90 16.40 -8.40
C LEU A 292 2.10 16.62 -9.69
N ALA A 293 1.07 15.80 -9.93
CA ALA A 293 0.19 16.00 -11.07
C ALA A 293 -0.45 17.39 -11.02
N ALA A 294 -0.75 17.96 -12.20
CA ALA A 294 -1.46 19.23 -12.23
C ALA A 294 -2.82 19.09 -11.52
N PRO A 295 -3.18 20.01 -10.63
CA PRO A 295 -4.49 19.98 -10.00
C PRO A 295 -5.57 20.06 -11.06
N ALA A 296 -6.50 19.10 -11.05
CA ALA A 296 -7.66 19.20 -11.90
C ALA A 296 -8.79 19.86 -11.11
N PRO A 297 -9.61 20.72 -11.75
CA PRO A 297 -10.78 21.24 -11.09
C PRO A 297 -11.66 20.08 -10.63
N LEU A 298 -12.12 20.13 -9.39
CA LEU A 298 -13.16 19.24 -8.88
C LEU A 298 -14.34 19.33 -9.85
N ALA A 299 -14.74 18.20 -10.42
CA ALA A 299 -15.93 18.17 -11.24
C ALA A 299 -17.10 18.63 -10.36
N ALA A 300 -17.78 19.69 -10.77
CA ALA A 300 -19.02 20.10 -10.12
C ALA A 300 -19.96 18.89 -10.06
N ARG A 301 -20.36 18.49 -8.89
CA ARG A 301 -21.35 17.41 -8.64
C ARG A 301 -22.74 17.93 -8.87
#